data_9a16af251eadf676245248df24d23bc7
#
_entry.id   9a16af251eadf676245248df24d23bc7
#
_cell.length_a   1.000
_cell.length_b   1.000
_cell.length_c   1.000
_cell.angle_alpha   90.00
_cell.angle_beta   90.00
_cell.angle_gamma   90.00
#
_symmetry.space_group_name_H-M   'P 1'
#
loop_
_entity.id
_entity.type
_entity.pdbx_description
1 polymer ?
#
loop_
_entity_poly.entity_id
_entity_poly.type
_entity_poly.pdbx_seq_one_letter_code
_entity_poly.pdbx_strand_id
1 'polypeptide(L)'
;MWPRAVFHRLADSGPTPMYKEIELLTKPGVYVLYRDTTPYYIGQAKKLRLRLYEHACVADSRYYNFWNFFSAFVVEDSDARNEIEGILIASMPTANSARPRIKKESLPTGVRKMVREIERKQANPSH
;
A
#
# COMPACT_ATOMS: atom_id res chain seq x y z
N MET A 1 10.19 -2.63 5.86
CA MET A 1 9.80 -1.29 5.36
C MET A 1 11.05 -0.49 5.04
N TRP A 2 11.00 0.22 3.94
CA TRP A 2 12.10 1.04 3.47
C TRP A 2 11.74 2.52 3.62
N PRO A 3 12.71 3.39 3.99
CA PRO A 3 12.40 4.80 4.14
C PRO A 3 12.23 5.48 2.79
N ARG A 4 11.33 6.45 2.73
CA ARG A 4 11.12 7.31 1.56
C ARG A 4 12.40 7.99 1.10
N ALA A 5 13.32 8.22 2.03
CA ALA A 5 14.60 8.89 1.76
C ALA A 5 15.44 8.21 0.66
N VAL A 6 15.21 6.92 0.36
CA VAL A 6 15.93 6.25 -0.74
C VAL A 6 15.69 6.90 -2.10
N PHE A 7 14.60 7.65 -2.26
CA PHE A 7 14.28 8.37 -3.50
C PHE A 7 14.87 9.79 -3.53
N HIS A 8 15.36 10.29 -2.41
CA HIS A 8 15.95 11.61 -2.35
C HIS A 8 17.45 11.54 -2.64
N ARG A 9 17.93 12.50 -3.42
CA ARG A 9 19.34 12.62 -3.68
C ARG A 9 20.02 13.20 -2.46
N LEU A 10 20.85 12.42 -1.80
CA LEU A 10 21.73 12.92 -0.75
C LEU A 10 22.94 13.56 -1.40
N ALA A 11 23.37 14.72 -0.89
CA ALA A 11 24.48 15.49 -1.44
C ALA A 11 25.76 14.66 -1.64
N ASP A 12 25.99 13.69 -0.77
CA ASP A 12 27.21 12.87 -0.74
C ASP A 12 27.01 11.46 -1.35
N SER A 13 25.89 11.18 -1.98
CA SER A 13 25.55 9.83 -2.46
C SER A 13 26.07 9.50 -3.85
N GLY A 14 26.90 10.35 -4.44
CA GLY A 14 27.46 10.15 -5.77
C GLY A 14 26.51 10.55 -6.91
N PRO A 15 26.87 10.25 -8.17
CA PRO A 15 26.12 10.71 -9.34
C PRO A 15 24.80 10.00 -9.56
N THR A 16 24.62 8.80 -9.02
CA THR A 16 23.41 7.99 -9.20
C THR A 16 22.56 7.98 -7.95
N PRO A 17 21.27 8.36 -8.04
CA PRO A 17 20.36 8.25 -6.90
C PRO A 17 20.29 6.81 -6.36
N MET A 18 20.22 6.67 -5.05
CA MET A 18 20.20 5.36 -4.39
C MET A 18 19.12 4.42 -4.92
N TYR A 19 17.91 4.94 -5.22
CA TYR A 19 16.80 4.09 -5.68
C TYR A 19 17.08 3.41 -7.02
N LYS A 20 17.98 3.95 -7.84
CA LYS A 20 18.34 3.36 -9.15
C LYS A 20 19.23 2.12 -8.99
N GLU A 21 19.90 1.98 -7.85
CA GLU A 21 20.77 0.84 -7.57
C GLU A 21 20.00 -0.34 -6.97
N ILE A 22 18.73 -0.15 -6.63
CA ILE A 22 17.90 -1.20 -6.03
C ILE A 22 17.21 -1.96 -7.16
N GLU A 23 17.71 -3.16 -7.47
CA GLU A 23 17.25 -3.95 -8.60
C GLU A 23 15.76 -4.29 -8.55
N LEU A 24 15.23 -4.66 -7.39
CA LEU A 24 13.82 -5.03 -7.27
C LEU A 24 12.88 -3.89 -7.71
N LEU A 25 13.31 -2.64 -7.56
CA LEU A 25 12.50 -1.49 -7.95
C LEU A 25 12.43 -1.27 -9.47
N THR A 26 13.24 -1.97 -10.26
CA THR A 26 13.15 -1.96 -11.72
C THR A 26 12.03 -2.86 -12.24
N LYS A 27 11.48 -3.69 -11.38
CA LYS A 27 10.50 -4.72 -11.71
C LYS A 27 9.07 -4.23 -11.51
N PRO A 28 8.08 -4.93 -12.13
CA PRO A 28 6.69 -4.67 -11.81
C PRO A 28 6.32 -5.24 -10.45
N GLY A 29 5.37 -4.62 -9.79
CA GLY A 29 4.95 -5.12 -8.48
C GLY A 29 3.86 -4.33 -7.81
N VAL A 30 3.62 -4.68 -6.56
CA VAL A 30 2.67 -4.03 -5.66
C VAL A 30 3.46 -3.33 -4.56
N TYR A 31 3.00 -2.16 -4.16
CA TYR A 31 3.65 -1.39 -3.09
C TYR A 31 2.64 -0.89 -2.08
N VAL A 32 3.12 -0.66 -0.88
CA VAL A 32 2.36 -0.06 0.21
C VAL A 32 3.12 1.15 0.73
N LEU A 33 2.45 2.29 0.82
CA LEU A 33 2.99 3.49 1.44
C LEU A 33 2.47 3.57 2.87
N TYR A 34 3.36 3.90 3.81
CA TYR A 34 3.03 3.98 5.23
C TYR A 34 3.27 5.38 5.77
N ARG A 35 2.40 5.78 6.69
CA ARG A 35 2.68 6.88 7.59
C ARG A 35 3.10 6.27 8.92
N ASP A 36 4.40 6.35 9.24
CA ASP A 36 5.02 5.59 10.32
C ASP A 36 4.79 4.09 10.13
N THR A 37 3.99 3.43 10.94
CA THR A 37 3.66 2.01 10.82
C THR A 37 2.28 1.75 10.24
N THR A 38 1.52 2.80 9.95
CA THR A 38 0.14 2.68 9.47
C THR A 38 0.09 2.67 7.94
N PRO A 39 -0.49 1.65 7.31
CA PRO A 39 -0.70 1.66 5.86
C PRO A 39 -1.56 2.85 5.45
N TYR A 40 -1.07 3.61 4.47
CA TYR A 40 -1.74 4.80 3.98
C TYR A 40 -2.31 4.62 2.58
N TYR A 41 -1.54 4.00 1.68
CA TYR A 41 -1.94 3.82 0.29
C TYR A 41 -1.34 2.54 -0.26
N ILE A 42 -2.10 1.84 -1.10
CA ILE A 42 -1.68 0.62 -1.77
C ILE A 42 -1.80 0.84 -3.27
N GLY A 43 -0.77 0.48 -4.02
CA GLY A 43 -0.77 0.63 -5.46
C GLY A 43 -0.01 -0.47 -6.17
N GLN A 44 -0.07 -0.46 -7.49
CA GLN A 44 0.71 -1.33 -8.35
C GLN A 44 1.38 -0.53 -9.45
N ALA A 45 2.46 -1.06 -9.99
CA ALA A 45 3.19 -0.42 -11.05
C ALA A 45 3.88 -1.43 -11.96
N LYS A 46 4.04 -1.08 -13.23
CA LYS A 46 4.87 -1.86 -14.17
C LYS A 46 6.35 -1.68 -13.88
N LYS A 47 6.73 -0.52 -13.34
CA LYS A 47 8.08 -0.23 -12.83
C LYS A 47 7.93 0.45 -11.49
N LEU A 48 8.22 -0.27 -10.42
CA LEU A 48 8.05 0.22 -9.06
C LEU A 48 8.80 1.54 -8.83
N ARG A 49 10.04 1.65 -9.31
CA ARG A 49 10.86 2.85 -9.11
C ARG A 49 10.22 4.12 -9.65
N LEU A 50 9.58 4.04 -10.83
CA LEU A 50 9.00 5.23 -11.45
C LEU A 50 7.80 5.73 -10.67
N ARG A 51 6.93 4.83 -10.27
CA ARG A 51 5.74 5.18 -9.52
C ARG A 51 6.07 5.68 -8.10
N LEU A 52 6.98 5.01 -7.43
CA LEU A 52 7.41 5.41 -6.09
C LEU A 52 8.17 6.74 -6.11
N TYR A 53 9.02 6.95 -7.12
CA TYR A 53 9.70 8.24 -7.31
C TYR A 53 8.67 9.36 -7.50
N GLU A 54 7.66 9.13 -8.33
CA GLU A 54 6.58 10.10 -8.55
C GLU A 54 5.90 10.49 -7.23
N HIS A 55 5.55 9.49 -6.41
CA HIS A 55 4.95 9.76 -5.10
C HIS A 55 5.91 10.44 -4.12
N ALA A 56 7.20 10.21 -4.23
CA ALA A 56 8.19 10.77 -3.31
C ALA A 56 8.67 12.17 -3.69
N CYS A 57 8.79 12.45 -4.99
CA CYS A 57 9.55 13.60 -5.48
C CYS A 57 8.75 14.55 -6.38
N VAL A 58 7.62 14.12 -6.94
CA VAL A 58 6.80 14.97 -7.81
C VAL A 58 5.74 15.69 -6.98
N ALA A 59 5.87 17.00 -6.83
CA ALA A 59 5.01 17.80 -5.96
C ALA A 59 3.52 17.77 -6.35
N ASP A 60 3.21 17.55 -7.62
CA ASP A 60 1.84 17.43 -8.12
C ASP A 60 1.21 16.06 -7.83
N SER A 61 1.99 15.10 -7.37
CA SER A 61 1.45 13.81 -6.99
C SER A 61 0.51 13.96 -5.79
N ARG A 62 -0.66 13.33 -5.88
CA ARG A 62 -1.67 13.35 -4.83
C ARG A 62 -1.14 12.89 -3.47
N TYR A 63 -0.15 12.01 -3.46
CA TYR A 63 0.38 11.39 -2.24
C TYR A 63 1.75 11.92 -1.85
N TYR A 64 2.19 13.01 -2.42
CA TYR A 64 3.55 13.53 -2.31
C TYR A 64 4.10 13.63 -0.89
N ASN A 65 3.43 14.13 0.07
CA ASN A 65 3.96 14.37 1.42
C ASN A 65 3.24 13.57 2.52
N PHE A 66 2.49 12.54 2.18
CA PHE A 66 1.64 11.87 3.16
C PHE A 66 2.22 10.57 3.70
N TRP A 67 3.42 10.16 3.29
CA TRP A 67 4.03 8.92 3.68
C TRP A 67 5.52 9.08 3.95
N ASN A 68 6.11 8.19 4.76
CA ASN A 68 7.54 8.22 5.09
C ASN A 68 8.24 6.87 4.92
N PHE A 69 7.50 5.77 4.81
CA PHE A 69 8.04 4.43 4.56
C PHE A 69 7.24 3.73 3.47
N PHE A 70 7.86 2.75 2.83
CA PHE A 70 7.17 1.92 1.85
C PHE A 70 7.61 0.46 1.95
N SER A 71 6.75 -0.43 1.46
CA SER A 71 7.08 -1.82 1.15
C SER A 71 6.82 -2.05 -0.33
N ALA A 72 7.64 -2.85 -0.98
CA ALA A 72 7.47 -3.17 -2.38
C ALA A 72 7.69 -4.66 -2.59
N PHE A 73 6.83 -5.26 -3.42
CA PHE A 73 6.83 -6.69 -3.70
C PHE A 73 6.82 -6.90 -5.21
N VAL A 74 7.79 -7.66 -5.73
CA VAL A 74 7.83 -7.97 -7.16
C VAL A 74 6.73 -8.96 -7.50
N VAL A 75 5.86 -8.57 -8.42
CA VAL A 75 4.79 -9.41 -8.95
C VAL A 75 4.73 -9.17 -10.46
N GLU A 76 5.30 -10.07 -11.24
CA GLU A 76 5.47 -9.86 -12.67
C GLU A 76 4.18 -10.07 -13.47
N ASP A 77 3.32 -10.99 -13.04
CA ASP A 77 2.04 -11.23 -13.70
C ASP A 77 1.02 -10.13 -13.40
N SER A 78 0.44 -9.53 -14.44
CA SER A 78 -0.49 -8.41 -14.29
C SER A 78 -1.80 -8.80 -13.60
N ASP A 79 -2.30 -10.00 -13.85
CA ASP A 79 -3.52 -10.48 -13.19
C ASP A 79 -3.28 -10.72 -11.69
N ALA A 80 -2.13 -11.31 -11.35
CA ALA A 80 -1.73 -11.48 -9.96
C ALA A 80 -1.56 -10.13 -9.25
N ARG A 81 -0.98 -9.12 -9.91
CA ARG A 81 -0.87 -7.77 -9.33
C ARG A 81 -2.24 -7.18 -9.01
N ASN A 82 -3.19 -7.31 -9.93
CA ASN A 82 -4.55 -6.81 -9.73
C ASN A 82 -5.23 -7.51 -8.55
N GLU A 83 -5.08 -8.82 -8.44
CA GLU A 83 -5.67 -9.59 -7.35
C GLU A 83 -5.07 -9.21 -5.99
N ILE A 84 -3.75 -9.14 -5.91
CA ILE A 84 -3.04 -8.79 -4.67
C ILE A 84 -3.39 -7.37 -4.24
N GLU A 85 -3.36 -6.41 -5.15
CA GLU A 85 -3.76 -5.03 -4.85
C GLU A 85 -5.19 -4.97 -4.32
N GLY A 86 -6.11 -5.66 -5.00
CA GLY A 86 -7.51 -5.69 -4.61
C GLY A 86 -7.73 -6.29 -3.22
N ILE A 87 -7.04 -7.39 -2.91
CA ILE A 87 -7.11 -8.03 -1.59
C ILE A 87 -6.59 -7.09 -0.51
N LEU A 88 -5.45 -6.45 -0.75
CA LEU A 88 -4.85 -5.53 0.22
C LEU A 88 -5.75 -4.31 0.47
N ILE A 89 -6.31 -3.71 -0.59
CA ILE A 89 -7.23 -2.58 -0.46
C ILE A 89 -8.49 -2.98 0.31
N ALA A 90 -9.03 -4.16 0.01
CA ALA A 90 -10.23 -4.66 0.69
C ALA A 90 -9.99 -4.99 2.18
N SER A 91 -8.76 -5.32 2.54
CA SER A 91 -8.39 -5.81 3.87
C SER A 91 -7.91 -4.72 4.81
N MET A 92 -7.42 -3.60 4.29
CA MET A 92 -6.78 -2.54 5.11
C MET A 92 -7.47 -1.20 4.92
N PRO A 93 -7.71 -0.45 6.02
CA PRO A 93 -8.20 0.92 5.93
C PRO A 93 -7.08 1.83 5.42
N THR A 94 -7.19 2.28 4.18
CA THR A 94 -6.20 3.15 3.53
C THR A 94 -6.90 4.34 2.88
N ALA A 95 -6.09 5.29 2.36
CA ALA A 95 -6.57 6.43 1.61
C ALA A 95 -6.93 6.10 0.15
N ASN A 96 -6.93 4.83 -0.22
CA ASN A 96 -7.34 4.42 -1.56
C ASN A 96 -8.80 4.76 -1.80
N SER A 97 -9.06 5.57 -2.81
CA SER A 97 -10.43 5.96 -3.20
C SER A 97 -11.04 5.01 -4.24
N ALA A 98 -10.20 4.23 -4.93
CA ALA A 98 -10.66 3.26 -5.91
C ALA A 98 -11.27 2.04 -5.24
N ARG A 99 -12.37 1.52 -5.80
CA ARG A 99 -12.95 0.26 -5.33
C ARG A 99 -12.01 -0.89 -5.69
N PRO A 100 -11.86 -1.90 -4.78
CA PRO A 100 -11.12 -3.11 -5.14
C PRO A 100 -11.72 -3.77 -6.37
N ARG A 101 -10.86 -4.28 -7.25
CA ARG A 101 -11.31 -5.00 -8.46
C ARG A 101 -11.84 -6.39 -8.12
N ILE A 102 -11.46 -6.93 -6.98
CA ILE A 102 -11.96 -8.20 -6.46
C ILE A 102 -13.26 -7.94 -5.71
N LYS A 103 -14.29 -8.68 -6.08
CA LYS A 103 -15.58 -8.58 -5.40
C LYS A 103 -15.45 -9.11 -3.97
N LYS A 104 -15.75 -8.27 -3.00
CA LYS A 104 -15.78 -8.66 -1.59
C LYS A 104 -17.02 -9.50 -1.33
N GLU A 105 -16.84 -10.71 -0.87
CA GLU A 105 -17.95 -11.55 -0.47
C GLU A 105 -18.53 -11.09 0.87
N SER A 106 -19.86 -11.09 0.95
CA SER A 106 -20.54 -10.79 2.19
C SER A 106 -20.51 -12.03 3.11
N LEU A 107 -20.39 -11.79 4.41
CA LEU A 107 -20.50 -12.87 5.38
C LEU A 107 -21.91 -13.50 5.31
N PRO A 108 -22.04 -14.82 5.49
CA PRO A 108 -23.36 -15.43 5.63
C PRO A 108 -24.17 -14.79 6.74
N THR A 109 -25.50 -14.74 6.57
CA THR A 109 -26.40 -14.04 7.50
C THR A 109 -26.24 -14.50 8.95
N GLY A 110 -26.10 -15.80 9.18
CA GLY A 110 -25.89 -16.34 10.52
C GLY A 110 -24.59 -15.88 11.17
N VAL A 111 -23.50 -15.85 10.37
CA VAL A 111 -22.19 -15.38 10.84
C VAL A 111 -22.25 -13.88 11.16
N ARG A 112 -22.89 -13.09 10.30
CA ARG A 112 -23.06 -11.65 10.56
C ARG A 112 -23.80 -11.37 11.86
N LYS A 113 -24.82 -12.16 12.14
CA LYS A 113 -25.59 -12.06 13.38
C LYS A 113 -24.73 -12.35 14.61
N MET A 114 -23.91 -13.41 14.55
CA MET A 114 -22.96 -13.75 15.60
C MET A 114 -21.93 -12.64 15.84
N VAL A 115 -21.37 -12.09 14.77
CA VAL A 115 -20.40 -10.99 14.85
C VAL A 115 -21.03 -9.76 15.53
N ARG A 116 -22.27 -9.40 15.18
CA ARG A 116 -22.96 -8.28 15.82
C ARG A 116 -23.16 -8.51 17.32
N GLU A 117 -23.48 -9.72 17.73
CA GLU A 117 -23.62 -10.05 19.15
C GLU A 117 -22.30 -9.92 19.90
N ILE A 118 -21.19 -10.38 19.30
CA ILE A 118 -19.85 -10.24 19.87
C ILE A 118 -19.49 -8.76 20.01
N GLU A 119 -19.69 -7.97 18.97
CA GLU A 119 -19.41 -6.52 18.99
C GLU A 119 -20.24 -5.80 20.05
N ARG A 120 -21.51 -6.15 20.18
CA ARG A 120 -22.40 -5.57 21.20
C ARG A 120 -21.93 -5.88 22.61
N LYS A 121 -21.49 -7.11 22.88
CA LYS A 121 -20.95 -7.51 24.19
C LYS A 121 -19.64 -6.79 24.49
N GLN A 122 -18.80 -6.57 23.49
CA GLN A 122 -17.55 -5.82 23.64
C GLN A 122 -17.82 -4.33 23.91
N ALA A 123 -18.85 -3.75 23.29
CA ALA A 123 -19.22 -2.36 23.50
C ALA A 123 -19.82 -2.13 24.90
N ASN A 124 -20.43 -3.17 25.53
CA ASN A 124 -21.05 -3.12 26.84
C ASN A 124 -20.51 -4.22 27.78
N PRO A 125 -19.22 -4.15 28.18
CA PRO A 125 -18.57 -5.22 28.93
C PRO A 125 -19.14 -5.42 30.35
N SER A 126 -19.95 -4.49 30.85
CA SER A 126 -20.60 -4.60 32.18
C SER A 126 -21.84 -5.49 32.15
N HIS A 127 -22.23 -5.98 31.02
CA HIS A 127 -23.34 -6.90 30.84
C HIS A 127 -22.80 -8.26 30.41
#